data_0dfabdc45c28d2afa4bd21aa417185e9
#
_entry.id   0dfabdc45c28d2afa4bd21aa417185e9
#
_cell.length_a   1.000
_cell.length_b   1.000
_cell.length_c   1.000
_cell.angle_alpha   90.00
_cell.angle_beta   90.00
_cell.angle_gamma   90.00
#
_symmetry.space_group_name_H-M   'P 1'
#
loop_
_entity.id
_entity.type
_entity.pdbx_description
1 polymer ?
#
loop_
_entity_poly.entity_id
_entity_poly.type
_entity_poly.pdbx_seq_one_letter_code
_entity_poly.pdbx_strand_id
1 'polypeptide(L)'
;MGCFVPRKPRVLLDGGVYHVYNRVASGEPVLADPDEAARFLQLLRQVKLRDGWTVFAWCVMSNHYHLALRTSAVPLSRGLHHLQCAFSRSFNRRSGRTGSLWQSRYQAKLVDEQRYLSQVVLYIHLNPVRSGAVDDLASHLLSGHHEIIGKVTAPLVDVDDALLCFGETARAARRSYLSAVRAGCADLGRSRASAAAPFSALLWRDHELEPKAGQDYVDVLGRSTGLERPAMSARRFIGELCRLLGVVPASLASRSRDRSTAEARRIVATLGVERWGQKGRELARILGKNSDMVSAWVGEGVRRRLTDADFARRLDDLDRALAESAASGRGPSDPP
;
A
#
# COMPACT_ATOMS: atom_id res chain seq x y z
N MET A 1 -4.18 28.51 6.54
CA MET A 1 -3.00 27.70 6.89
C MET A 1 -3.38 26.22 6.71
N GLY A 2 -2.96 25.59 5.61
CA GLY A 2 -3.25 24.19 5.35
C GLY A 2 -2.52 23.31 6.36
N CYS A 3 -3.25 22.48 7.08
CA CYS A 3 -2.68 21.52 8.02
C CYS A 3 -1.88 20.48 7.23
N PHE A 4 -0.56 20.50 7.30
CA PHE A 4 0.33 19.55 6.65
C PHE A 4 0.24 18.22 7.41
N VAL A 5 -0.61 17.30 6.94
CA VAL A 5 -0.71 15.95 7.48
C VAL A 5 0.53 15.16 7.01
N PRO A 6 1.37 14.67 7.93
CA PRO A 6 2.52 13.86 7.53
C PRO A 6 2.06 12.55 6.91
N ARG A 7 2.64 12.19 5.77
CA ARG A 7 2.35 10.94 5.09
C ARG A 7 2.84 9.74 5.90
N LYS A 8 2.01 8.70 5.98
CA LYS A 8 2.39 7.41 6.59
C LYS A 8 3.64 6.84 5.88
N PRO A 9 4.58 6.23 6.61
CA PRO A 9 5.69 5.49 6.01
C PRO A 9 5.13 4.37 5.12
N ARG A 10 5.78 4.13 3.97
CA ARG A 10 5.45 2.97 3.16
C ARG A 10 6.01 1.72 3.80
N VAL A 11 5.18 0.70 3.92
CA VAL A 11 5.64 -0.64 4.28
C VAL A 11 6.21 -1.27 3.02
N LEU A 12 7.52 -1.44 2.96
CA LEU A 12 8.22 -2.04 1.83
C LEU A 12 8.86 -3.34 2.30
N LEU A 13 8.35 -4.46 1.80
CA LEU A 13 8.79 -5.82 2.11
C LEU A 13 9.46 -6.43 0.88
N ASP A 14 10.56 -7.14 1.10
CA ASP A 14 11.15 -7.98 0.07
C ASP A 14 10.18 -9.12 -0.26
N GLY A 15 9.90 -9.34 -1.54
CA GLY A 15 8.88 -10.31 -1.97
C GLY A 15 7.43 -9.90 -1.68
N GLY A 16 7.18 -8.70 -1.16
CA GLY A 16 5.83 -8.19 -0.89
C GLY A 16 5.05 -7.93 -2.18
N VAL A 17 3.74 -8.17 -2.13
CA VAL A 17 2.81 -7.84 -3.21
C VAL A 17 2.21 -6.45 -2.97
N TYR A 18 2.18 -5.63 -4.01
CA TYR A 18 1.74 -4.24 -3.92
C TYR A 18 0.76 -3.88 -5.03
N HIS A 19 -0.28 -3.15 -4.65
CA HIS A 19 -1.01 -2.30 -5.57
C HIS A 19 -0.34 -0.93 -5.64
N VAL A 20 0.20 -0.60 -6.79
CA VAL A 20 0.95 0.64 -7.04
C VAL A 20 0.19 1.50 -8.03
N TYR A 21 0.13 2.81 -7.77
CA TYR A 21 -0.47 3.76 -8.70
C TYR A 21 0.13 5.16 -8.55
N ASN A 22 0.03 5.95 -9.62
CA ASN A 22 0.33 7.37 -9.59
C ASN A 22 -0.44 8.11 -10.69
N ARG A 23 -0.60 9.42 -10.53
CA ARG A 23 -1.32 10.29 -11.44
C ARG A 23 -0.42 11.42 -11.92
N VAL A 24 -0.62 11.83 -13.17
CA VAL A 24 0.00 13.02 -13.76
C VAL A 24 -0.56 14.28 -13.08
N ALA A 25 0.30 15.25 -12.82
CA ALA A 25 -0.07 16.51 -12.20
C ALA A 25 -1.17 17.21 -13.02
N SER A 26 -2.04 17.93 -12.32
CA SER A 26 -3.18 18.64 -12.93
C SER A 26 -4.14 17.78 -13.77
N GLY A 27 -4.01 16.43 -13.69
CA GLY A 27 -4.86 15.50 -14.42
C GLY A 27 -4.63 15.49 -15.93
N GLU A 28 -3.51 16.04 -16.41
CA GLU A 28 -3.18 16.10 -17.83
C GLU A 28 -3.18 14.71 -18.47
N PRO A 29 -3.77 14.52 -19.66
CA PRO A 29 -3.93 13.21 -20.30
C PRO A 29 -2.67 12.76 -21.07
N VAL A 30 -1.49 12.88 -20.47
CA VAL A 30 -0.18 12.56 -21.08
C VAL A 30 -0.10 11.13 -21.61
N LEU A 31 -0.72 10.19 -20.89
CA LEU A 31 -0.71 8.78 -21.25
C LEU A 31 -1.84 8.41 -22.24
N ALA A 32 -2.66 9.38 -22.69
CA ALA A 32 -3.59 9.19 -23.79
C ALA A 32 -2.87 9.16 -25.15
N ASP A 33 -1.68 9.75 -25.23
CA ASP A 33 -0.82 9.67 -26.41
C ASP A 33 -0.25 8.24 -26.52
N PRO A 34 -0.50 7.53 -27.64
CA PRO A 34 -0.04 6.15 -27.82
C PRO A 34 1.48 5.99 -27.71
N ASP A 35 2.25 6.95 -28.19
CA ASP A 35 3.71 6.91 -28.12
C ASP A 35 4.20 7.07 -26.68
N GLU A 36 3.58 7.94 -25.91
CA GLU A 36 3.92 8.11 -24.49
C GLU A 36 3.52 6.89 -23.66
N ALA A 37 2.34 6.32 -23.91
CA ALA A 37 1.91 5.07 -23.28
C ALA A 37 2.88 3.92 -23.63
N ALA A 38 3.28 3.78 -24.89
CA ALA A 38 4.24 2.76 -25.32
C ALA A 38 5.61 2.94 -24.64
N ARG A 39 6.11 4.19 -24.53
CA ARG A 39 7.37 4.51 -23.81
C ARG A 39 7.28 4.14 -22.32
N PHE A 40 6.16 4.48 -21.69
CA PHE A 40 5.93 4.12 -20.30
C PHE A 40 5.97 2.60 -20.10
N LEU A 41 5.27 1.83 -20.94
CA LEU A 41 5.27 0.36 -20.89
C LEU A 41 6.64 -0.23 -21.19
N GLN A 42 7.40 0.35 -22.12
CA GLN A 42 8.79 -0.07 -22.38
C GLN A 42 9.68 0.10 -21.15
N LEU A 43 9.61 1.26 -20.49
CA LEU A 43 10.35 1.50 -19.24
C LEU A 43 9.91 0.55 -18.12
N LEU A 44 8.61 0.26 -18.01
CA LEU A 44 8.07 -0.68 -17.04
C LEU A 44 8.62 -2.10 -17.28
N ARG A 45 8.68 -2.55 -18.55
CA ARG A 45 9.30 -3.84 -18.91
C ARG A 45 10.78 -3.89 -18.52
N GLN A 46 11.54 -2.82 -18.78
CA GLN A 46 12.95 -2.74 -18.39
C GLN A 46 13.13 -2.84 -16.87
N VAL A 47 12.31 -2.10 -16.11
CA VAL A 47 12.36 -2.15 -14.65
C VAL A 47 11.95 -3.52 -14.11
N LYS A 48 10.87 -4.12 -14.65
CA LYS A 48 10.44 -5.48 -14.30
C LYS A 48 11.61 -6.47 -14.43
N LEU A 49 12.27 -6.48 -15.58
CA LEU A 49 13.38 -7.41 -15.86
C LEU A 49 14.59 -7.13 -14.96
N ARG A 50 14.96 -5.86 -14.82
CA ARG A 50 16.14 -5.45 -14.02
C ARG A 50 15.97 -5.75 -12.55
N ASP A 51 14.79 -5.48 -11.98
CA ASP A 51 14.52 -5.56 -10.55
C ASP A 51 13.82 -6.89 -10.15
N GLY A 52 13.56 -7.79 -11.12
CA GLY A 52 12.98 -9.10 -10.87
C GLY A 52 11.55 -9.05 -10.34
N TRP A 53 10.71 -8.14 -10.84
CA TRP A 53 9.31 -8.07 -10.44
C TRP A 53 8.47 -9.15 -11.09
N THR A 54 7.53 -9.73 -10.32
CA THR A 54 6.40 -10.48 -10.88
C THR A 54 5.22 -9.52 -11.01
N VAL A 55 4.68 -9.35 -12.20
CA VAL A 55 3.55 -8.45 -12.48
C VAL A 55 2.27 -9.25 -12.65
N PHE A 56 1.28 -9.01 -11.80
CA PHE A 56 -0.02 -9.71 -11.81
C PHE A 56 -1.09 -8.98 -12.64
N ALA A 57 -1.05 -7.65 -12.63
CA ALA A 57 -1.98 -6.82 -13.39
C ALA A 57 -1.38 -5.44 -13.66
N TRP A 58 -1.81 -4.84 -14.76
CA TRP A 58 -1.52 -3.44 -15.06
C TRP A 58 -2.65 -2.82 -15.88
N CYS A 59 -2.80 -1.50 -15.72
CA CYS A 59 -3.70 -0.69 -16.52
C CYS A 59 -3.13 0.72 -16.61
N VAL A 60 -3.02 1.26 -17.81
CA VAL A 60 -2.61 2.64 -18.10
C VAL A 60 -3.84 3.40 -18.59
N MET A 61 -4.23 4.41 -17.85
CA MET A 61 -5.30 5.35 -18.16
C MET A 61 -4.70 6.62 -18.79
N SER A 62 -5.55 7.51 -19.29
CA SER A 62 -5.08 8.76 -19.93
C SER A 62 -4.12 9.60 -19.08
N ASN A 63 -4.29 9.61 -17.76
CA ASN A 63 -3.52 10.46 -16.83
C ASN A 63 -3.01 9.76 -15.59
N HIS A 64 -3.15 8.45 -15.48
CA HIS A 64 -2.66 7.67 -14.34
C HIS A 64 -2.45 6.22 -14.73
N TYR A 65 -1.76 5.47 -13.87
CA TYR A 65 -1.56 4.04 -14.05
C TYR A 65 -1.79 3.28 -12.75
N HIS A 66 -2.13 2.00 -12.88
CA HIS A 66 -2.22 1.03 -11.80
C HIS A 66 -1.39 -0.20 -12.14
N LEU A 67 -0.71 -0.76 -11.12
CA LEU A 67 0.07 -1.99 -11.20
C LEU A 67 -0.24 -2.86 -9.99
N ALA A 68 -0.36 -4.17 -10.18
CA ALA A 68 -0.24 -5.15 -9.12
C ALA A 68 1.04 -5.94 -9.37
N LEU A 69 1.97 -5.92 -8.43
CA LEU A 69 3.26 -6.58 -8.60
C LEU A 69 3.81 -7.13 -7.28
N ARG A 70 4.61 -8.22 -7.39
CA ARG A 70 5.47 -8.70 -6.31
C ARG A 70 6.88 -8.20 -6.54
N THR A 71 7.52 -7.71 -5.47
CA THR A 71 8.94 -7.33 -5.51
C THR A 71 9.85 -8.55 -5.36
N SER A 72 11.09 -8.40 -5.76
CA SER A 72 12.20 -9.29 -5.38
C SER A 72 12.87 -8.78 -4.09
N ALA A 73 14.14 -9.13 -3.88
CA ALA A 73 15.00 -8.51 -2.87
C ALA A 73 15.36 -7.03 -3.20
N VAL A 74 15.04 -6.56 -4.41
CA VAL A 74 15.24 -5.16 -4.79
C VAL A 74 14.06 -4.32 -4.28
N PRO A 75 14.32 -3.27 -3.47
CA PRO A 75 13.25 -2.44 -2.93
C PRO A 75 12.35 -1.82 -4.01
N LEU A 76 11.03 -1.89 -3.84
CA LEU A 76 10.02 -1.31 -4.74
C LEU A 76 10.33 0.16 -5.08
N SER A 77 10.83 0.92 -4.09
CA SER A 77 11.14 2.34 -4.25
C SER A 77 12.21 2.60 -5.30
N ARG A 78 13.18 1.72 -5.46
CA ARG A 78 14.26 1.85 -6.45
C ARG A 78 13.70 1.76 -7.88
N GLY A 79 12.90 0.73 -8.13
CA GLY A 79 12.31 0.51 -9.45
C GLY A 79 11.33 1.61 -9.86
N LEU A 80 10.43 1.98 -8.95
CA LEU A 80 9.45 3.04 -9.21
C LEU A 80 10.08 4.42 -9.34
N HIS A 81 11.12 4.72 -8.56
CA HIS A 81 11.88 5.95 -8.75
C HIS A 81 12.49 6.00 -10.15
N HIS A 82 13.13 4.92 -10.58
CA HIS A 82 13.73 4.85 -11.92
C HIS A 82 12.67 5.01 -13.01
N LEU A 83 11.58 4.24 -12.96
CA LEU A 83 10.47 4.31 -13.91
C LEU A 83 9.95 5.75 -14.06
N GLN A 84 9.58 6.35 -12.94
CA GLN A 84 8.94 7.67 -12.94
C GLN A 84 9.91 8.79 -13.34
N CYS A 85 11.15 8.75 -12.86
CA CYS A 85 12.16 9.75 -13.21
C CYS A 85 12.59 9.64 -14.67
N ALA A 86 12.78 8.43 -15.20
CA ALA A 86 13.15 8.21 -16.59
C ALA A 86 12.04 8.68 -17.54
N PHE A 87 10.78 8.32 -17.23
CA PHE A 87 9.63 8.75 -17.99
C PHE A 87 9.46 10.28 -17.97
N SER A 88 9.47 10.90 -16.76
CA SER A 88 9.33 12.36 -16.62
C SER A 88 10.40 13.13 -17.37
N ARG A 89 11.67 12.73 -17.23
CA ARG A 89 12.78 13.40 -17.94
C ARG A 89 12.65 13.28 -19.46
N SER A 90 12.27 12.10 -19.92
CA SER A 90 12.08 11.85 -21.35
C SER A 90 10.91 12.66 -21.90
N PHE A 91 9.76 12.68 -21.23
CA PHE A 91 8.58 13.46 -21.59
C PHE A 91 8.89 14.96 -21.59
N ASN A 92 9.41 15.50 -20.47
CA ASN A 92 9.70 16.93 -20.34
C ASN A 92 10.65 17.44 -21.44
N ARG A 93 11.69 16.64 -21.78
CA ARG A 93 12.61 17.01 -22.86
C ARG A 93 11.93 17.07 -24.22
N ARG A 94 11.00 16.17 -24.54
CA ARG A 94 10.29 16.17 -25.82
C ARG A 94 9.24 17.29 -25.92
N SER A 95 8.56 17.55 -24.81
CA SER A 95 7.47 18.54 -24.76
C SER A 95 7.93 19.94 -24.36
N GLY A 96 9.23 20.18 -24.19
CA GLY A 96 9.76 21.48 -23.75
C GLY A 96 9.32 21.89 -22.34
N ARG A 97 8.88 20.93 -21.51
CA ARG A 97 8.37 21.20 -20.15
C ARG A 97 9.48 21.17 -19.11
N THR A 98 9.22 21.88 -18.02
CA THR A 98 10.03 21.87 -16.79
C THR A 98 9.14 21.51 -15.59
N GLY A 99 9.75 21.00 -14.52
CA GLY A 99 9.04 20.68 -13.28
C GLY A 99 8.56 19.24 -13.18
N SER A 100 7.76 18.97 -12.15
CA SER A 100 7.27 17.62 -11.86
C SER A 100 6.16 17.20 -12.81
N LEU A 101 6.28 16.02 -13.42
CA LEU A 101 5.20 15.42 -14.21
C LEU A 101 4.14 14.75 -13.33
N TRP A 102 4.55 14.17 -12.20
CA TRP A 102 3.66 13.44 -11.32
C TRP A 102 3.09 14.34 -10.21
N GLN A 103 1.82 14.17 -9.91
CA GLN A 103 1.11 14.94 -8.88
C GLN A 103 1.75 14.78 -7.50
N SER A 104 2.27 13.59 -7.23
CA SER A 104 2.93 13.26 -5.96
C SER A 104 3.89 12.09 -6.16
N ARG A 105 4.50 11.62 -5.06
CA ARG A 105 5.14 10.31 -5.05
C ARG A 105 4.09 9.23 -5.31
N TYR A 106 4.48 8.13 -5.98
CA TYR A 106 3.59 6.98 -6.18
C TYR A 106 2.95 6.53 -4.86
N GLN A 107 1.77 5.97 -4.95
CA GLN A 107 1.14 5.25 -3.85
C GLN A 107 1.45 3.76 -3.99
N ALA A 108 1.65 3.07 -2.86
CA ALA A 108 1.84 1.63 -2.81
C ALA A 108 1.08 1.10 -1.59
N LYS A 109 0.15 0.19 -1.84
CA LYS A 109 -0.61 -0.51 -0.81
C LYS A 109 -0.17 -1.97 -0.81
N LEU A 110 0.24 -2.49 0.34
CA LEU A 110 0.57 -3.91 0.49
C LEU A 110 -0.72 -4.73 0.33
N VAL A 111 -0.64 -5.81 -0.43
CA VAL A 111 -1.74 -6.74 -0.72
C VAL A 111 -1.47 -8.06 -0.03
N ASP A 112 -2.45 -8.60 0.70
CA ASP A 112 -2.40 -9.97 1.20
C ASP A 112 -2.61 -10.93 0.02
N GLU A 113 -1.57 -11.71 -0.31
CA GLU A 113 -1.55 -12.55 -1.51
C GLU A 113 -2.72 -13.52 -1.61
N GLN A 114 -3.08 -14.16 -0.51
CA GLN A 114 -4.05 -15.27 -0.54
C GLN A 114 -5.50 -14.79 -0.65
N ARG A 115 -5.80 -13.61 -0.13
CA ARG A 115 -7.18 -13.17 0.06
C ARG A 115 -7.64 -12.07 -0.88
N TYR A 116 -6.75 -11.20 -1.30
CA TYR A 116 -7.12 -9.96 -2.01
C TYR A 116 -6.52 -9.79 -3.39
N LEU A 117 -5.54 -10.62 -3.80
CA LEU A 117 -4.86 -10.43 -5.08
C LEU A 117 -5.82 -10.51 -6.26
N SER A 118 -6.75 -11.48 -6.28
CA SER A 118 -7.76 -11.60 -7.35
C SER A 118 -8.64 -10.35 -7.46
N GLN A 119 -9.01 -9.78 -6.32
CA GLN A 119 -9.82 -8.55 -6.28
C GLN A 119 -9.03 -7.34 -6.80
N VAL A 120 -7.75 -7.25 -6.46
CA VAL A 120 -6.86 -6.19 -6.96
C VAL A 120 -6.65 -6.30 -8.47
N VAL A 121 -6.43 -7.50 -8.98
CA VAL A 121 -6.32 -7.76 -10.43
C VAL A 121 -7.60 -7.32 -11.15
N LEU A 122 -8.77 -7.72 -10.66
CA LEU A 122 -10.06 -7.32 -11.22
C LEU A 122 -10.27 -5.80 -11.14
N TYR A 123 -9.96 -5.20 -9.99
CA TYR A 123 -10.05 -3.75 -9.80
C TYR A 123 -9.22 -2.97 -10.83
N ILE A 124 -7.97 -3.39 -11.03
CA ILE A 124 -7.05 -2.76 -11.97
C ILE A 124 -7.56 -2.89 -13.40
N HIS A 125 -7.98 -4.08 -13.81
CA HIS A 125 -8.45 -4.31 -15.16
C HIS A 125 -9.82 -3.66 -15.45
N LEU A 126 -10.70 -3.59 -14.47
CA LEU A 126 -12.01 -2.92 -14.61
C LEU A 126 -11.93 -1.39 -14.49
N ASN A 127 -10.77 -0.81 -14.20
CA ASN A 127 -10.60 0.63 -14.04
C ASN A 127 -11.12 1.45 -15.24
N PRO A 128 -10.86 1.07 -16.51
CA PRO A 128 -11.38 1.81 -17.67
C PRO A 128 -12.90 1.83 -17.74
N VAL A 129 -13.55 0.71 -17.44
CA VAL A 129 -15.01 0.63 -17.40
C VAL A 129 -15.55 1.45 -16.24
N ARG A 130 -14.95 1.33 -15.06
CA ARG A 130 -15.38 2.06 -13.86
C ARG A 130 -15.29 3.58 -14.02
N SER A 131 -14.23 4.07 -14.63
CA SER A 131 -14.03 5.51 -14.87
C SER A 131 -14.92 6.08 -15.98
N GLY A 132 -15.58 5.23 -16.76
CA GLY A 132 -16.34 5.63 -17.92
C GLY A 132 -15.51 5.90 -19.18
N ALA A 133 -14.24 5.50 -19.16
CA ALA A 133 -13.40 5.67 -20.35
C ALA A 133 -13.81 4.77 -21.51
N VAL A 134 -14.34 3.59 -21.18
CA VAL A 134 -14.93 2.63 -22.14
C VAL A 134 -16.15 1.94 -21.51
N ASP A 135 -17.06 1.46 -22.35
CA ASP A 135 -18.20 0.63 -21.91
C ASP A 135 -17.84 -0.86 -21.92
N ASP A 136 -16.98 -1.28 -22.83
CA ASP A 136 -16.45 -2.64 -22.92
C ASP A 136 -14.93 -2.64 -22.66
N LEU A 137 -14.52 -3.46 -21.70
CA LEU A 137 -13.10 -3.62 -21.36
C LEU A 137 -12.25 -4.10 -22.56
N ALA A 138 -12.84 -4.83 -23.50
CA ALA A 138 -12.14 -5.27 -24.71
C ALA A 138 -11.66 -4.10 -25.60
N SER A 139 -12.26 -2.94 -25.46
CA SER A 139 -11.88 -1.73 -26.21
C SER A 139 -10.66 -1.00 -25.61
N HIS A 140 -10.29 -1.30 -24.35
CA HIS A 140 -9.14 -0.66 -23.70
C HIS A 140 -7.87 -1.49 -23.85
N LEU A 141 -7.05 -1.15 -24.85
CA LEU A 141 -5.85 -1.94 -25.19
C LEU A 141 -4.69 -1.78 -24.20
N LEU A 142 -4.66 -0.69 -23.42
CA LEU A 142 -3.59 -0.40 -22.46
C LEU A 142 -3.85 -1.08 -21.11
N SER A 143 -4.05 -2.41 -21.14
CA SER A 143 -4.38 -3.21 -19.96
C SER A 143 -3.85 -4.64 -20.09
N GLY A 144 -3.38 -5.21 -18.97
CA GLY A 144 -3.01 -6.62 -18.84
C GLY A 144 -4.17 -7.61 -19.03
N HIS A 145 -5.41 -7.13 -19.13
CA HIS A 145 -6.56 -7.98 -19.44
C HIS A 145 -6.35 -8.80 -20.72
N HIS A 146 -5.87 -8.17 -21.80
CA HIS A 146 -5.61 -8.83 -23.09
C HIS A 146 -4.50 -9.88 -23.00
N GLU A 147 -3.56 -9.71 -22.10
CA GLU A 147 -2.48 -10.66 -21.83
C GLU A 147 -3.03 -11.90 -21.10
N ILE A 148 -3.84 -11.72 -20.06
CA ILE A 148 -4.46 -12.84 -19.32
C ILE A 148 -5.36 -13.68 -20.20
N ILE A 149 -6.10 -13.06 -21.13
CA ILE A 149 -6.97 -13.82 -22.05
C ILE A 149 -6.22 -14.43 -23.25
N GLY A 150 -4.90 -14.25 -23.33
CA GLY A 150 -4.05 -14.89 -24.33
C GLY A 150 -4.02 -14.22 -25.70
N LYS A 151 -4.34 -12.92 -25.79
CA LYS A 151 -4.31 -12.16 -27.05
C LYS A 151 -2.97 -11.49 -27.35
N VAL A 152 -1.96 -11.64 -26.48
CA VAL A 152 -0.66 -10.98 -26.59
C VAL A 152 0.45 -12.02 -26.52
N THR A 153 1.41 -11.98 -27.47
CA THR A 153 2.50 -12.96 -27.56
C THR A 153 3.66 -12.69 -26.59
N ALA A 154 3.86 -11.43 -26.18
CA ALA A 154 4.91 -11.03 -25.23
C ALA A 154 4.30 -10.27 -24.04
N PRO A 155 3.64 -10.97 -23.11
CA PRO A 155 2.94 -10.32 -22.01
C PRO A 155 3.90 -9.63 -21.05
N LEU A 156 3.45 -8.49 -20.47
CA LEU A 156 4.08 -7.84 -19.33
C LEU A 156 3.64 -8.51 -18.02
N VAL A 157 2.38 -9.01 -17.98
CA VAL A 157 1.86 -9.84 -16.90
C VAL A 157 2.57 -11.20 -16.89
N ASP A 158 2.96 -11.67 -15.72
CA ASP A 158 3.33 -13.06 -15.48
C ASP A 158 2.04 -13.87 -15.36
N VAL A 159 1.53 -14.33 -16.52
CA VAL A 159 0.14 -14.80 -16.67
C VAL A 159 -0.14 -16.02 -15.79
N ASP A 160 0.80 -16.94 -15.69
CA ASP A 160 0.62 -18.14 -14.87
C ASP A 160 0.51 -17.77 -13.39
N ASP A 161 1.38 -16.88 -12.89
CA ASP A 161 1.34 -16.37 -11.53
C ASP A 161 0.04 -15.58 -11.25
N ALA A 162 -0.39 -14.75 -12.20
CA ALA A 162 -1.61 -13.98 -12.06
C ALA A 162 -2.88 -14.86 -12.03
N LEU A 163 -2.88 -15.97 -12.77
CA LEU A 163 -3.99 -16.91 -12.81
C LEU A 163 -4.13 -17.75 -11.54
N LEU A 164 -3.05 -17.99 -10.78
CA LEU A 164 -3.08 -18.79 -9.54
C LEU A 164 -4.11 -18.28 -8.51
N CYS A 165 -4.40 -16.97 -8.50
CA CYS A 165 -5.41 -16.42 -7.58
C CYS A 165 -6.86 -16.63 -8.04
N PHE A 166 -7.09 -17.22 -9.24
CA PHE A 166 -8.42 -17.49 -9.80
C PHE A 166 -8.77 -18.98 -9.90
N GLY A 167 -7.81 -19.89 -9.71
CA GLY A 167 -8.04 -21.32 -9.74
C GLY A 167 -6.78 -22.14 -9.89
N GLU A 168 -6.90 -23.46 -9.69
CA GLU A 168 -5.75 -24.39 -9.65
C GLU A 168 -5.18 -24.73 -11.03
N THR A 169 -6.00 -24.69 -12.08
CA THR A 169 -5.54 -24.93 -13.45
C THR A 169 -5.71 -23.69 -14.31
N ALA A 170 -4.77 -23.43 -15.21
CA ALA A 170 -4.80 -22.26 -16.09
C ALA A 170 -6.13 -22.10 -16.84
N ARG A 171 -6.75 -23.21 -17.28
CA ARG A 171 -8.04 -23.20 -17.98
C ARG A 171 -9.21 -22.82 -17.05
N ALA A 172 -9.25 -23.38 -15.84
CA ALA A 172 -10.28 -23.06 -14.85
C ALA A 172 -10.11 -21.62 -14.34
N ALA A 173 -8.89 -21.23 -14.00
CA ALA A 173 -8.55 -19.90 -13.54
C ALA A 173 -8.91 -18.81 -14.56
N ARG A 174 -8.62 -19.04 -15.85
CA ARG A 174 -8.99 -18.10 -16.92
C ARG A 174 -10.52 -17.99 -17.10
N ARG A 175 -11.25 -19.10 -16.96
CA ARG A 175 -12.74 -19.06 -16.97
C ARG A 175 -13.28 -18.28 -15.78
N SER A 176 -12.76 -18.53 -14.58
CA SER A 176 -13.16 -17.82 -13.35
C SER A 176 -12.86 -16.32 -13.47
N TYR A 177 -11.67 -15.95 -13.94
CA TYR A 177 -11.31 -14.57 -14.22
C TYR A 177 -12.28 -13.90 -15.20
N LEU A 178 -12.57 -14.52 -16.34
CA LEU A 178 -13.49 -13.98 -17.34
C LEU A 178 -14.93 -13.85 -16.80
N SER A 179 -15.39 -14.81 -16.01
CA SER A 179 -16.67 -14.74 -15.32
C SER A 179 -16.76 -13.55 -14.37
N ALA A 180 -15.70 -13.36 -13.56
CA ALA A 180 -15.62 -12.24 -12.63
C ALA A 180 -15.54 -10.87 -13.34
N VAL A 181 -14.79 -10.77 -14.45
CA VAL A 181 -14.77 -9.56 -15.30
C VAL A 181 -16.14 -9.23 -15.85
N ARG A 182 -16.87 -10.22 -16.40
CA ARG A 182 -18.24 -9.99 -16.93
C ARG A 182 -19.19 -9.52 -15.84
N ALA A 183 -19.15 -10.16 -14.66
CA ALA A 183 -19.96 -9.75 -13.51
C ALA A 183 -19.64 -8.31 -13.10
N GLY A 184 -18.35 -7.97 -12.99
CA GLY A 184 -17.89 -6.62 -12.64
C GLY A 184 -18.33 -5.56 -13.66
N CYS A 185 -18.24 -5.83 -14.97
CA CYS A 185 -18.74 -4.92 -16.01
C CYS A 185 -20.25 -4.71 -15.89
N ALA A 186 -21.04 -5.78 -15.67
CA ALA A 186 -22.48 -5.69 -15.52
C ALA A 186 -22.88 -4.88 -14.26
N ASP A 187 -22.19 -5.05 -13.14
CA ASP A 187 -22.43 -4.28 -11.92
C ASP A 187 -22.10 -2.80 -12.10
N LEU A 188 -21.00 -2.49 -12.75
CA LEU A 188 -20.60 -1.11 -13.05
C LEU A 188 -21.59 -0.44 -14.01
N GLY A 189 -22.10 -1.15 -15.00
CA GLY A 189 -23.16 -0.66 -15.89
C GLY A 189 -24.44 -0.30 -15.15
N ARG A 190 -24.89 -1.17 -14.23
CA ARG A 190 -26.06 -0.92 -13.37
C ARG A 190 -25.84 0.26 -12.42
N SER A 191 -24.65 0.35 -11.79
CA SER A 191 -24.31 1.45 -10.88
C SER A 191 -24.30 2.80 -11.57
N ARG A 192 -23.85 2.89 -12.81
CA ARG A 192 -23.92 4.11 -13.62
C ARG A 192 -25.35 4.52 -13.93
N ALA A 193 -26.23 3.55 -14.22
CA ALA A 193 -27.63 3.82 -14.53
C ALA A 193 -28.44 4.26 -13.30
N SER A 194 -28.06 3.81 -12.10
CA SER A 194 -28.84 4.03 -10.87
C SER A 194 -28.31 5.15 -9.96
N ALA A 195 -27.23 5.85 -10.32
CA ALA A 195 -26.52 6.80 -9.46
C ALA A 195 -26.14 6.23 -8.07
N ALA A 196 -26.17 4.89 -7.90
CA ALA A 196 -25.76 4.20 -6.69
C ALA A 196 -24.24 4.27 -6.51
N ALA A 197 -23.79 4.22 -5.26
CA ALA A 197 -22.38 4.32 -4.91
C ALA A 197 -21.53 3.32 -5.73
N PRO A 198 -20.43 3.76 -6.35
CA PRO A 198 -19.65 2.90 -7.23
C PRO A 198 -19.06 1.71 -6.47
N PHE A 199 -18.88 0.57 -7.17
CA PHE A 199 -18.25 -0.67 -6.69
C PHE A 199 -16.90 -0.43 -5.97
N SER A 200 -16.21 0.67 -6.28
CA SER A 200 -15.04 1.17 -5.53
C SER A 200 -15.30 1.42 -4.05
N ALA A 201 -16.55 1.69 -3.66
CA ALA A 201 -16.92 1.87 -2.25
C ALA A 201 -16.92 0.56 -1.45
N LEU A 202 -17.02 -0.60 -2.14
CA LEU A 202 -17.01 -1.91 -1.50
C LEU A 202 -15.59 -2.52 -1.40
N LEU A 203 -14.70 -2.21 -2.35
CA LEU A 203 -13.37 -2.82 -2.40
C LEU A 203 -12.26 -1.90 -1.86
N TRP A 204 -12.39 -0.61 -2.07
CA TRP A 204 -11.40 0.37 -1.65
C TRP A 204 -12.12 1.67 -1.33
N ARG A 205 -12.69 1.77 -0.16
CA ARG A 205 -12.87 3.10 0.38
C ARG A 205 -11.46 3.68 0.50
N ASP A 206 -11.20 4.79 -0.18
CA ASP A 206 -10.09 5.69 0.13
C ASP A 206 -10.36 6.27 1.54
N HIS A 207 -10.48 5.38 2.51
CA HIS A 207 -10.34 5.76 3.87
C HIS A 207 -8.85 5.99 4.04
N GLU A 208 -8.46 7.24 4.05
CA GLU A 208 -7.49 7.66 5.01
C GLU A 208 -7.96 7.04 6.32
N LEU A 209 -7.39 5.87 6.65
CA LEU A 209 -7.57 5.24 7.95
C LEU A 209 -6.82 6.12 8.94
N GLU A 210 -7.37 7.29 9.22
CA GLU A 210 -7.12 7.92 10.49
C GLU A 210 -7.91 7.07 11.49
N PRO A 211 -7.24 6.32 12.38
CA PRO A 211 -7.93 5.55 13.38
C PRO A 211 -8.73 6.52 14.23
N LYS A 212 -10.04 6.41 14.13
CA LYS A 212 -10.94 7.12 15.04
C LYS A 212 -10.99 6.34 16.35
N ALA A 213 -11.03 7.03 17.46
CA ALA A 213 -11.21 6.40 18.76
C ALA A 213 -12.43 5.45 18.72
N GLY A 214 -12.28 4.22 19.25
CA GLY A 214 -13.34 3.21 19.27
C GLY A 214 -13.51 2.41 17.98
N GLN A 215 -12.65 2.58 16.96
CA GLN A 215 -12.68 1.72 15.77
C GLN A 215 -11.70 0.58 15.87
N ASP A 216 -12.12 -0.60 15.37
CA ASP A 216 -11.23 -1.74 15.20
C ASP A 216 -10.14 -1.39 14.19
N TYR A 217 -8.89 -1.63 14.59
CA TYR A 217 -7.74 -1.34 13.76
C TYR A 217 -7.44 -2.53 12.85
N VAL A 218 -7.18 -2.22 11.60
CA VAL A 218 -6.63 -3.18 10.67
C VAL A 218 -5.11 -3.11 10.68
N ASP A 219 -4.47 -4.27 10.57
CA ASP A 219 -3.01 -4.34 10.42
C ASP A 219 -2.59 -3.89 8.99
N VAL A 220 -1.29 -3.90 8.70
CA VAL A 220 -0.76 -3.51 7.39
C VAL A 220 -1.29 -4.35 6.22
N LEU A 221 -1.81 -5.54 6.53
CA LEU A 221 -2.42 -6.44 5.56
C LEU A 221 -3.94 -6.22 5.43
N GLY A 222 -4.50 -5.23 6.14
CA GLY A 222 -5.93 -4.94 6.12
C GLY A 222 -6.79 -5.89 6.94
N ARG A 223 -6.20 -6.74 7.83
CA ARG A 223 -6.93 -7.67 8.68
C ARG A 223 -7.36 -6.98 9.97
N SER A 224 -8.63 -7.18 10.36
CA SER A 224 -9.12 -6.72 11.66
C SER A 224 -8.32 -7.38 12.80
N THR A 225 -7.96 -6.58 13.79
CA THR A 225 -7.28 -7.09 15.00
C THR A 225 -8.24 -7.48 16.10
N GLY A 226 -9.55 -7.18 15.94
CA GLY A 226 -10.60 -7.51 16.92
C GLY A 226 -10.48 -6.76 18.27
N LEU A 227 -9.61 -5.76 18.35
CA LEU A 227 -9.34 -5.01 19.58
C LEU A 227 -9.78 -3.56 19.45
N GLU A 228 -10.66 -3.11 20.34
CA GLU A 228 -10.92 -1.69 20.52
C GLU A 228 -9.74 -1.01 21.21
N ARG A 229 -9.27 0.09 20.63
CA ARG A 229 -8.16 0.87 21.17
C ARG A 229 -8.62 2.30 21.43
N PRO A 230 -8.71 2.71 22.70
CA PRO A 230 -9.08 4.08 23.03
C PRO A 230 -8.02 5.07 22.54
N ALA A 231 -8.44 6.28 22.20
CA ALA A 231 -7.52 7.36 21.83
C ALA A 231 -6.55 7.63 22.99
N MET A 232 -5.26 7.70 22.69
CA MET A 232 -4.20 7.90 23.67
C MET A 232 -3.16 8.88 23.13
N SER A 233 -2.71 9.80 23.98
CA SER A 233 -1.60 10.69 23.62
C SER A 233 -0.31 9.89 23.38
N ALA A 234 0.54 10.36 22.48
CA ALA A 234 1.80 9.66 22.16
C ALA A 234 2.70 9.51 23.40
N ARG A 235 2.68 10.48 24.30
CA ARG A 235 3.46 10.43 25.57
C ARG A 235 2.92 9.31 26.48
N ARG A 236 1.60 9.23 26.66
CA ARG A 236 0.96 8.15 27.46
C ARG A 236 1.20 6.80 26.83
N PHE A 237 1.03 6.69 25.51
CA PHE A 237 1.29 5.47 24.75
C PHE A 237 2.73 4.95 24.97
N ILE A 238 3.74 5.81 24.82
CA ILE A 238 5.15 5.44 25.05
C ILE A 238 5.34 5.00 26.53
N GLY A 239 4.80 5.73 27.49
CA GLY A 239 4.93 5.42 28.91
C GLY A 239 4.35 4.05 29.26
N GLU A 240 3.11 3.77 28.82
CA GLU A 240 2.45 2.49 29.08
C GLU A 240 3.18 1.32 28.39
N LEU A 241 3.58 1.50 27.14
CA LEU A 241 4.29 0.44 26.42
C LEU A 241 5.69 0.19 27.01
N CYS A 242 6.39 1.23 27.46
CA CYS A 242 7.64 1.08 28.19
C CYS A 242 7.48 0.30 29.50
N ARG A 243 6.39 0.56 30.24
CA ARG A 243 6.05 -0.20 31.45
C ARG A 243 5.84 -1.69 31.15
N LEU A 244 5.09 -2.01 30.11
CA LEU A 244 4.85 -3.39 29.65
C LEU A 244 6.12 -4.09 29.16
N LEU A 245 7.04 -3.33 28.57
CA LEU A 245 8.32 -3.83 28.06
C LEU A 245 9.39 -3.93 29.17
N GLY A 246 9.15 -3.39 30.37
CA GLY A 246 10.15 -3.31 31.44
C GLY A 246 11.32 -2.38 31.10
N VAL A 247 11.11 -1.34 30.28
CA VAL A 247 12.15 -0.38 29.87
C VAL A 247 11.82 1.02 30.34
N VAL A 248 12.84 1.81 30.63
CA VAL A 248 12.65 3.22 30.99
C VAL A 248 12.54 4.06 29.70
N PRO A 249 11.54 4.97 29.58
CA PRO A 249 11.37 5.81 28.39
C PRO A 249 12.66 6.54 27.96
N ALA A 250 13.49 6.97 28.91
CA ALA A 250 14.77 7.61 28.63
C ALA A 250 15.75 6.70 27.85
N SER A 251 15.67 5.38 28.02
CA SER A 251 16.51 4.44 27.27
C SER A 251 16.18 4.44 25.78
N LEU A 252 14.90 4.63 25.41
CA LEU A 252 14.47 4.74 24.02
C LEU A 252 15.03 6.01 23.36
N ALA A 253 15.13 7.11 24.13
CA ALA A 253 15.72 8.37 23.68
C ALA A 253 17.24 8.33 23.61
N SER A 254 17.89 7.43 24.32
CA SER A 254 19.35 7.30 24.42
C SER A 254 20.02 7.01 23.07
N ARG A 255 21.36 7.05 23.05
CA ARG A 255 22.18 6.60 21.90
C ARG A 255 22.54 5.11 21.97
N SER A 256 22.06 4.39 22.99
CA SER A 256 22.35 2.96 23.14
C SER A 256 21.94 2.17 21.89
N ARG A 257 22.77 1.20 21.52
CA ARG A 257 22.58 0.25 20.44
C ARG A 257 22.39 -1.17 20.96
N ASP A 258 22.22 -1.33 22.29
CA ASP A 258 21.95 -2.65 22.85
C ASP A 258 20.69 -3.29 22.23
N ARG A 259 20.67 -4.61 22.20
CA ARG A 259 19.64 -5.38 21.52
C ARG A 259 18.24 -5.13 22.11
N SER A 260 18.13 -4.98 23.42
CA SER A 260 16.84 -4.79 24.10
C SER A 260 16.22 -3.43 23.80
N THR A 261 17.03 -2.36 23.88
CA THR A 261 16.60 -1.00 23.54
C THR A 261 16.25 -0.88 22.04
N ALA A 262 17.04 -1.50 21.16
CA ALA A 262 16.77 -1.50 19.73
C ALA A 262 15.45 -2.22 19.40
N GLU A 263 15.17 -3.33 20.08
CA GLU A 263 13.92 -4.06 19.93
C GLU A 263 12.72 -3.27 20.46
N ALA A 264 12.85 -2.69 21.65
CA ALA A 264 11.81 -1.85 22.24
C ALA A 264 11.45 -0.66 21.33
N ARG A 265 12.43 -0.01 20.71
CA ARG A 265 12.20 1.06 19.71
C ARG A 265 11.38 0.59 18.52
N ARG A 266 11.69 -0.60 17.98
CA ARG A 266 10.92 -1.19 16.88
C ARG A 266 9.49 -1.48 17.30
N ILE A 267 9.29 -2.10 18.46
CA ILE A 267 7.95 -2.42 19.00
C ILE A 267 7.13 -1.13 19.18
N VAL A 268 7.69 -0.11 19.86
CA VAL A 268 7.03 1.18 20.10
C VAL A 268 6.66 1.85 18.78
N ALA A 269 7.57 1.89 17.81
CA ALA A 269 7.30 2.51 16.52
C ALA A 269 6.24 1.73 15.73
N THR A 270 6.35 0.40 15.68
CA THR A 270 5.44 -0.46 14.90
C THR A 270 4.03 -0.42 15.48
N LEU A 271 3.84 -0.72 16.76
CA LEU A 271 2.52 -0.67 17.39
C LEU A 271 1.92 0.72 17.36
N GLY A 272 2.73 1.75 17.64
CA GLY A 272 2.25 3.14 17.66
C GLY A 272 1.70 3.58 16.32
N VAL A 273 2.46 3.37 15.25
CA VAL A 273 2.07 3.86 13.91
C VAL A 273 1.01 2.98 13.28
N GLU A 274 1.13 1.64 13.40
CA GLU A 274 0.24 0.72 12.69
C GLU A 274 -1.09 0.49 13.41
N ARG A 275 -1.07 0.42 14.74
CA ARG A 275 -2.26 -0.02 15.47
C ARG A 275 -2.86 1.06 16.37
N TRP A 276 -2.05 2.00 16.87
CA TRP A 276 -2.49 3.01 17.84
C TRP A 276 -2.60 4.42 17.24
N GLY A 277 -2.50 4.57 15.91
CA GLY A 277 -2.70 5.83 15.21
C GLY A 277 -1.71 6.93 15.59
N GLN A 278 -0.57 6.58 16.21
CA GLN A 278 0.43 7.56 16.62
C GLN A 278 1.14 8.15 15.41
N LYS A 279 1.34 9.45 15.38
CA LYS A 279 2.07 10.12 14.30
C LYS A 279 3.57 9.87 14.48
N GLY A 280 4.24 9.31 13.47
CA GLY A 280 5.67 8.97 13.52
C GLY A 280 6.54 10.18 13.88
N ARG A 281 6.21 11.40 13.42
CA ARG A 281 6.89 12.64 13.80
C ARG A 281 6.74 12.98 15.29
N GLU A 282 5.59 12.66 15.89
CA GLU A 282 5.35 12.93 17.30
C GLU A 282 6.10 11.95 18.19
N LEU A 283 6.10 10.67 17.81
CA LEU A 283 6.97 9.67 18.44
C LEU A 283 8.44 10.10 18.32
N ALA A 284 8.89 10.54 17.14
CA ALA A 284 10.24 11.01 16.91
C ALA A 284 10.60 12.20 17.83
N ARG A 285 9.69 13.19 17.94
CA ARG A 285 9.89 14.36 18.81
C ARG A 285 10.02 13.96 20.28
N ILE A 286 9.14 13.08 20.78
CA ILE A 286 9.19 12.64 22.19
C ILE A 286 10.46 11.82 22.47
N LEU A 287 10.88 10.99 21.53
CA LEU A 287 12.06 10.14 21.65
C LEU A 287 13.38 10.87 21.32
N GLY A 288 13.33 12.16 20.96
CA GLY A 288 14.54 12.91 20.56
C GLY A 288 15.24 12.32 19.33
N LYS A 289 14.46 11.79 18.37
CA LYS A 289 14.95 11.17 17.14
C LYS A 289 14.40 11.91 15.91
N ASN A 290 14.99 11.67 14.73
CA ASN A 290 14.37 12.14 13.49
C ASN A 290 13.25 11.19 13.03
N SER A 291 12.34 11.70 12.19
CA SER A 291 11.21 10.94 11.66
C SER A 291 11.63 9.77 10.78
N ASP A 292 12.78 9.88 10.10
CA ASP A 292 13.27 8.82 9.21
C ASP A 292 13.72 7.59 10.01
N MET A 293 14.31 7.80 11.21
CA MET A 293 14.65 6.71 12.12
C MET A 293 13.40 5.98 12.60
N VAL A 294 12.34 6.71 12.98
CA VAL A 294 11.07 6.08 13.39
C VAL A 294 10.46 5.32 12.22
N SER A 295 10.48 5.88 11.02
CA SER A 295 10.02 5.20 9.80
C SER A 295 10.81 3.93 9.50
N ALA A 296 12.13 3.95 9.70
CA ALA A 296 12.98 2.77 9.55
C ALA A 296 12.64 1.68 10.59
N TRP A 297 12.36 2.07 11.84
CA TRP A 297 11.94 1.11 12.88
C TRP A 297 10.58 0.50 12.59
N VAL A 298 9.61 1.27 12.07
CA VAL A 298 8.33 0.74 11.61
C VAL A 298 8.54 -0.27 10.50
N GLY A 299 9.29 0.09 9.45
CA GLY A 299 9.56 -0.80 8.33
C GLY A 299 10.26 -2.09 8.74
N GLU A 300 11.22 -2.02 9.68
CA GLU A 300 11.90 -3.19 10.22
C GLU A 300 10.95 -4.05 11.07
N GLY A 301 10.15 -3.44 11.94
CA GLY A 301 9.19 -4.17 12.79
C GLY A 301 8.12 -4.87 11.96
N VAL A 302 7.64 -4.23 10.88
CA VAL A 302 6.68 -4.85 9.96
C VAL A 302 7.30 -6.05 9.24
N ARG A 303 8.50 -5.92 8.68
CA ARG A 303 9.20 -7.05 8.06
C ARG A 303 9.35 -8.20 9.03
N ARG A 304 9.85 -7.91 10.24
CA ARG A 304 10.08 -8.94 11.25
C ARG A 304 8.80 -9.64 11.68
N ARG A 305 7.68 -8.93 11.81
CA ARG A 305 6.39 -9.54 12.13
C ARG A 305 5.95 -10.59 11.11
N LEU A 306 6.30 -10.43 9.84
CA LEU A 306 5.95 -11.37 8.77
C LEU A 306 6.87 -12.57 8.69
N THR A 307 8.11 -12.46 9.20
CA THR A 307 9.14 -13.49 9.09
C THR A 307 9.50 -14.16 10.42
N ASP A 308 9.06 -13.59 11.55
CA ASP A 308 9.40 -14.03 12.91
C ASP A 308 8.10 -14.16 13.73
N ALA A 309 7.62 -15.40 13.85
CA ALA A 309 6.36 -15.71 14.54
C ALA A 309 6.40 -15.34 16.05
N ASP A 310 7.57 -15.40 16.70
CA ASP A 310 7.71 -15.02 18.11
C ASP A 310 7.58 -13.51 18.27
N PHE A 311 8.20 -12.75 17.37
CA PHE A 311 8.04 -11.30 17.34
C PHE A 311 6.60 -10.89 17.05
N ALA A 312 5.92 -11.58 16.13
CA ALA A 312 4.51 -11.33 15.81
C ALA A 312 3.61 -11.57 17.03
N ARG A 313 3.75 -12.72 17.71
CA ARG A 313 3.02 -13.02 18.95
C ARG A 313 3.27 -11.97 20.03
N ARG A 314 4.52 -11.60 20.23
CA ARG A 314 4.88 -10.57 21.22
C ARG A 314 4.23 -9.22 20.94
N LEU A 315 4.14 -8.80 19.66
CA LEU A 315 3.40 -7.59 19.28
C LEU A 315 1.91 -7.72 19.62
N ASP A 316 1.28 -8.85 19.32
CA ASP A 316 -0.13 -9.09 19.59
C ASP A 316 -0.44 -9.11 21.10
N ASP A 317 0.42 -9.72 21.90
CA ASP A 317 0.27 -9.77 23.37
C ASP A 317 0.43 -8.37 23.99
N LEU A 318 1.43 -7.60 23.56
CA LEU A 318 1.64 -6.22 24.02
C LEU A 318 0.50 -5.30 23.59
N ASP A 319 -0.03 -5.47 22.39
CA ASP A 319 -1.17 -4.73 21.90
C ASP A 319 -2.43 -4.96 22.73
N ARG A 320 -2.71 -6.23 23.04
CA ARG A 320 -3.83 -6.62 23.91
C ARG A 320 -3.66 -6.08 25.34
N ALA A 321 -2.50 -6.25 25.93
CA ALA A 321 -2.22 -5.76 27.27
C ALA A 321 -2.32 -4.23 27.37
N LEU A 322 -1.91 -3.52 26.31
CA LEU A 322 -2.02 -2.07 26.22
C LEU A 322 -3.50 -1.63 26.08
N ALA A 323 -4.31 -2.34 25.30
CA ALA A 323 -5.74 -2.06 25.16
C ALA A 323 -6.49 -2.28 26.48
N GLU A 324 -6.20 -3.36 27.19
CA GLU A 324 -6.76 -3.67 28.53
C GLU A 324 -6.36 -2.60 29.57
N SER A 325 -5.08 -2.19 29.59
CA SER A 325 -4.60 -1.13 30.46
C SER A 325 -5.28 0.19 30.18
N ALA A 326 -5.48 0.52 28.90
CA ALA A 326 -6.14 1.74 28.48
C ALA A 326 -7.65 1.77 28.84
N ALA A 327 -8.34 0.63 28.72
CA ALA A 327 -9.77 0.49 29.04
C ALA A 327 -10.03 0.54 30.56
N SER A 328 -9.12 0.03 31.38
CA SER A 328 -9.27 0.00 32.85
C SER A 328 -9.02 1.33 33.56
N GLY A 329 -8.68 2.40 32.83
CA GLY A 329 -8.48 3.74 33.39
C GLY A 329 -7.34 3.88 34.41
N ARG A 330 -6.52 2.84 34.59
CA ARG A 330 -5.39 2.82 35.53
C ARG A 330 -4.12 3.34 34.85
N GLY A 331 -4.06 4.64 34.61
CA GLY A 331 -2.83 5.31 34.20
C GLY A 331 -2.59 6.51 35.09
N PRO A 332 -1.33 6.94 35.33
CA PRO A 332 -1.07 8.16 36.06
C PRO A 332 -1.74 9.32 35.32
N SER A 333 -2.49 10.13 36.08
CA SER A 333 -3.07 11.36 35.65
C SER A 333 -1.99 12.21 34.96
N ASP A 334 -2.27 12.71 33.74
CA ASP A 334 -1.43 13.73 33.11
C ASP A 334 -1.31 14.92 34.06
N PRO A 335 -0.12 15.41 34.38
CA PRO A 335 0.02 16.67 35.09
C PRO A 335 -0.44 17.81 34.16
N PRO A 336 -1.00 18.88 34.71
CA PRO A 336 -1.59 19.99 33.99
C PRO A 336 -0.63 20.71 33.03
#